data_a1c77314378c2f0333d7252edc316180
#
_entry.id   a1c77314378c2f0333d7252edc316180
#
_cell.length_a   1.000
_cell.length_b   1.000
_cell.length_c   1.000
_cell.angle_alpha   90.00
_cell.angle_beta   90.00
_cell.angle_gamma   90.00
#
_symmetry.space_group_name_H-M   'P 1'
#
loop_
_entity.id
_entity.type
_entity.pdbx_description
1 polymer ?
#
loop_
_entity_poly.entity_id
_entity_poly.type
_entity_poly.pdbx_seq_one_letter_code
_entity_poly.pdbx_strand_id
1 'polypeptide(L)'
;MPKKIFILLVLFLTGRGFGQNDYKSQRTNMVAFQLKNRNITDTATLNAMMNVPRHQFVPAHLKKLAYEDGPLPIGEGQTISQPYIVAFMTQSLDLKPHYKVLEIGTGSGYQAAILAEIVDSVFTIEIVKKLGRAANDKLKKLGYANIEVKIGDGYHGWPEKSPFDAIIVTAGSESVPPALLEQLKEGGRLIIPVGLPNSVRQLVLAIKKNGKVKTKNLMAVRFVPFTRETNR
;
A
#
# COMPACT_ATOMS: atom_id res chain seq x y z
N MET A 1 -57.06 -38.98 -38.43
CA MET A 1 -55.86 -38.19 -38.75
C MET A 1 -55.18 -37.81 -37.43
N PRO A 2 -53.99 -38.29 -37.04
CA PRO A 2 -53.34 -37.96 -35.79
C PRO A 2 -52.54 -36.66 -35.94
N LYS A 3 -52.77 -35.72 -35.01
CA LYS A 3 -52.04 -34.44 -34.91
C LYS A 3 -50.61 -34.74 -34.38
N LYS A 4 -49.60 -34.45 -35.17
CA LYS A 4 -48.19 -34.49 -34.73
C LYS A 4 -47.90 -33.28 -33.89
N ILE A 5 -47.63 -33.47 -32.58
CA ILE A 5 -47.12 -32.43 -31.67
C ILE A 5 -45.61 -32.35 -31.86
N PHE A 6 -45.14 -31.20 -32.35
CA PHE A 6 -43.70 -30.88 -32.43
C PHE A 6 -43.29 -30.27 -31.08
N ILE A 7 -42.52 -31.03 -30.30
CA ILE A 7 -41.89 -30.50 -29.07
C ILE A 7 -40.62 -29.81 -29.50
N LEU A 8 -40.63 -28.47 -29.42
CA LEU A 8 -39.43 -27.64 -29.62
C LEU A 8 -38.58 -27.68 -28.35
N LEU A 9 -37.48 -28.47 -28.40
CA LEU A 9 -36.54 -28.53 -27.31
C LEU A 9 -35.64 -27.29 -27.36
N VAL A 10 -35.94 -26.28 -26.51
CA VAL A 10 -35.08 -25.10 -26.35
C VAL A 10 -33.91 -25.46 -25.43
N LEU A 11 -32.75 -25.75 -26.02
CA LEU A 11 -31.49 -25.91 -25.32
C LEU A 11 -31.03 -24.53 -24.80
N PHE A 12 -31.24 -24.27 -23.51
CA PHE A 12 -30.57 -23.18 -22.81
C PHE A 12 -29.05 -23.51 -22.68
N LEU A 13 -28.27 -23.04 -23.63
CA LEU A 13 -26.82 -22.95 -23.49
C LEU A 13 -26.51 -21.89 -22.42
N THR A 14 -26.38 -22.34 -21.18
CA THR A 14 -25.73 -21.53 -20.14
C THR A 14 -24.24 -21.43 -20.49
N GLY A 15 -23.92 -20.45 -21.32
CA GLY A 15 -22.54 -20.05 -21.57
C GLY A 15 -21.92 -19.59 -20.25
N ARG A 16 -21.25 -20.48 -19.53
CA ARG A 16 -20.30 -20.06 -18.50
C ARG A 16 -19.24 -19.24 -19.23
N GLY A 17 -19.26 -17.92 -19.05
CA GLY A 17 -18.23 -17.04 -19.56
C GLY A 17 -16.87 -17.43 -19.00
N PHE A 18 -16.13 -18.22 -19.77
CA PHE A 18 -14.71 -18.43 -19.55
C PHE A 18 -14.00 -17.10 -19.80
N GLY A 19 -13.55 -16.41 -18.72
CA GLY A 19 -12.65 -15.29 -18.89
C GLY A 19 -12.76 -14.10 -17.95
N GLN A 20 -13.69 -14.08 -17.01
CA GLN A 20 -13.68 -13.00 -16.00
C GLN A 20 -12.68 -13.39 -14.92
N ASN A 21 -11.54 -12.63 -14.86
CA ASN A 21 -10.57 -12.81 -13.76
C ASN A 21 -11.32 -12.59 -12.42
N ASP A 22 -11.45 -13.65 -11.64
CA ASP A 22 -12.04 -13.57 -10.30
C ASP A 22 -11.03 -12.95 -9.33
N TYR A 23 -10.92 -11.63 -9.41
CA TYR A 23 -10.05 -10.86 -8.53
C TYR A 23 -10.45 -10.94 -7.05
N LYS A 24 -11.72 -11.25 -6.77
CA LYS A 24 -12.20 -11.44 -5.40
C LYS A 24 -11.61 -12.70 -4.80
N SER A 25 -11.68 -13.82 -5.52
CA SER A 25 -11.08 -15.08 -5.09
C SER A 25 -9.55 -14.97 -4.95
N GLN A 26 -8.87 -14.36 -5.94
CA GLN A 26 -7.42 -14.13 -5.86
C GLN A 26 -7.04 -13.31 -4.64
N ARG A 27 -7.78 -12.25 -4.31
CA ARG A 27 -7.54 -11.42 -3.12
C ARG A 27 -7.79 -12.20 -1.83
N THR A 28 -8.84 -13.01 -1.78
CA THR A 28 -9.13 -13.90 -0.63
C THR A 28 -7.98 -14.88 -0.41
N ASN A 29 -7.49 -15.51 -1.48
CA ASN A 29 -6.36 -16.43 -1.42
C ASN A 29 -5.06 -15.73 -0.99
N MET A 30 -4.79 -14.52 -1.50
CA MET A 30 -3.66 -13.70 -1.06
C MET A 30 -3.70 -13.49 0.47
N VAL A 31 -4.84 -13.05 1.01
CA VAL A 31 -4.97 -12.81 2.44
C VAL A 31 -4.83 -14.11 3.25
N ALA A 32 -5.46 -15.20 2.81
CA ALA A 32 -5.43 -16.48 3.52
C ALA A 32 -4.03 -17.11 3.52
N PHE A 33 -3.40 -17.21 2.35
CA PHE A 33 -2.20 -18.04 2.18
C PHE A 33 -0.89 -17.24 2.21
N GLN A 34 -0.89 -15.99 1.73
CA GLN A 34 0.34 -15.20 1.72
C GLN A 34 0.50 -14.36 2.98
N LEU A 35 -0.59 -13.91 3.62
CA LEU A 35 -0.53 -13.01 4.78
C LEU A 35 -0.71 -13.75 6.09
N LYS A 36 -1.85 -14.42 6.32
CA LYS A 36 -2.12 -15.11 7.58
C LYS A 36 -1.09 -16.20 7.88
N ASN A 37 -0.69 -17.00 6.89
CA ASN A 37 0.32 -18.05 7.07
C ASN A 37 1.73 -17.53 7.36
N ARG A 38 1.93 -16.20 7.25
CA ARG A 38 3.21 -15.52 7.54
C ARG A 38 3.08 -14.52 8.69
N ASN A 39 2.23 -14.85 9.66
CA ASN A 39 2.05 -14.09 10.89
C ASN A 39 1.53 -12.65 10.72
N ILE A 40 0.76 -12.37 9.68
CA ILE A 40 -0.07 -11.19 9.66
C ILE A 40 -1.35 -11.52 10.43
N THR A 41 -1.49 -10.97 11.63
CA THR A 41 -2.57 -11.30 12.59
C THR A 41 -3.46 -10.11 12.93
N ASP A 42 -3.01 -8.89 12.63
CA ASP A 42 -3.79 -7.68 12.87
C ASP A 42 -5.05 -7.65 11.99
N THR A 43 -6.21 -7.68 12.64
CA THR A 43 -7.52 -7.78 11.96
C THR A 43 -7.79 -6.57 11.08
N ALA A 44 -7.40 -5.35 11.52
CA ALA A 44 -7.61 -4.13 10.73
C ALA A 44 -6.81 -4.18 9.44
N THR A 45 -5.53 -4.57 9.51
CA THR A 45 -4.67 -4.79 8.34
C THR A 45 -5.24 -5.85 7.41
N LEU A 46 -5.66 -7.01 7.92
CA LEU A 46 -6.22 -8.09 7.10
C LEU A 46 -7.51 -7.67 6.39
N ASN A 47 -8.38 -6.92 7.07
CA ASN A 47 -9.62 -6.39 6.48
C ASN A 47 -9.30 -5.36 5.40
N ALA A 48 -8.39 -4.43 5.62
CA ALA A 48 -7.94 -3.47 4.61
C ALA A 48 -7.38 -4.18 3.36
N MET A 49 -6.51 -5.18 3.56
CA MET A 49 -5.95 -6.00 2.47
C MET A 49 -7.03 -6.79 1.71
N MET A 50 -8.13 -7.16 2.39
CA MET A 50 -9.28 -7.83 1.80
C MET A 50 -10.18 -6.84 1.02
N ASN A 51 -10.33 -5.61 1.47
CA ASN A 51 -11.22 -4.61 0.88
C ASN A 51 -10.59 -3.94 -0.35
N VAL A 52 -9.34 -3.50 -0.25
CA VAL A 52 -8.69 -2.70 -1.30
C VAL A 52 -8.41 -3.54 -2.56
N PRO A 53 -8.94 -3.18 -3.73
CA PRO A 53 -8.78 -3.96 -4.97
C PRO A 53 -7.42 -3.70 -5.63
N ARG A 54 -6.36 -4.41 -5.16
CA ARG A 54 -4.98 -4.20 -5.60
C ARG A 54 -4.80 -4.18 -7.13
N HIS A 55 -5.58 -4.99 -7.89
CA HIS A 55 -5.54 -5.01 -9.35
C HIS A 55 -5.91 -3.66 -10.00
N GLN A 56 -6.51 -2.73 -9.27
CA GLN A 56 -6.77 -1.37 -9.75
C GLN A 56 -5.57 -0.43 -9.58
N PHE A 57 -4.54 -0.85 -8.83
CA PHE A 57 -3.33 -0.06 -8.55
C PHE A 57 -2.12 -0.48 -9.38
N VAL A 58 -2.30 -1.40 -10.32
CA VAL A 58 -1.27 -1.84 -11.27
C VAL A 58 -1.65 -1.48 -12.71
N PRO A 59 -0.67 -1.41 -13.64
CA PRO A 59 -0.93 -1.26 -15.07
C PRO A 59 -1.85 -2.34 -15.62
N ALA A 60 -2.62 -2.03 -16.68
CA ALA A 60 -3.65 -2.92 -17.22
C ALA A 60 -3.12 -4.32 -17.60
N HIS A 61 -1.92 -4.38 -18.18
CA HIS A 61 -1.28 -5.64 -18.61
C HIS A 61 -0.78 -6.50 -17.43
N LEU A 62 -0.65 -5.94 -16.22
CA LEU A 62 -0.21 -6.63 -15.02
C LEU A 62 -1.35 -7.03 -14.07
N LYS A 63 -2.60 -6.69 -14.38
CA LYS A 63 -3.74 -6.96 -13.48
C LYS A 63 -3.89 -8.43 -13.08
N LYS A 64 -3.53 -9.37 -13.98
CA LYS A 64 -3.58 -10.81 -13.71
C LYS A 64 -2.58 -11.24 -12.63
N LEU A 65 -1.47 -10.50 -12.49
CA LEU A 65 -0.40 -10.75 -11.52
C LEU A 65 -0.58 -9.98 -10.20
N ALA A 66 -1.63 -9.14 -10.10
CA ALA A 66 -1.78 -8.20 -8.99
C ALA A 66 -1.80 -8.84 -7.60
N TYR A 67 -2.20 -10.10 -7.49
CA TYR A 67 -2.32 -10.82 -6.22
C TYR A 67 -1.22 -11.87 -6.01
N GLU A 68 -0.20 -11.90 -6.89
CA GLU A 68 0.99 -12.70 -6.67
C GLU A 68 1.87 -12.10 -5.56
N ASP A 69 2.67 -12.97 -4.91
CA ASP A 69 3.52 -12.60 -3.76
C ASP A 69 4.83 -11.92 -4.20
N GLY A 70 4.70 -10.80 -4.91
CA GLY A 70 5.83 -10.04 -5.42
C GLY A 70 5.51 -8.56 -5.67
N PRO A 71 6.55 -7.72 -5.82
CA PRO A 71 6.40 -6.36 -6.30
C PRO A 71 6.10 -6.35 -7.80
N LEU A 72 5.41 -5.31 -8.29
CA LEU A 72 5.12 -5.14 -9.71
C LEU A 72 5.51 -3.71 -10.15
N PRO A 73 6.02 -3.53 -11.40
CA PRO A 73 6.35 -2.22 -11.91
C PRO A 73 5.08 -1.37 -12.12
N ILE A 74 5.17 -0.08 -11.79
CA ILE A 74 4.09 0.90 -11.97
C ILE A 74 4.47 2.06 -12.90
N GLY A 75 5.63 1.96 -13.55
CA GLY A 75 6.22 3.02 -14.37
C GLY A 75 7.21 3.89 -13.61
N GLU A 76 7.88 4.79 -14.31
CA GLU A 76 8.85 5.75 -13.75
C GLU A 76 9.95 5.09 -12.90
N GLY A 77 10.33 3.84 -13.19
CA GLY A 77 11.30 3.07 -12.39
C GLY A 77 10.80 2.65 -10.99
N GLN A 78 9.51 2.86 -10.69
CA GLN A 78 8.92 2.56 -9.39
C GLN A 78 8.09 1.27 -9.40
N THR A 79 7.82 0.73 -8.21
CA THR A 79 7.04 -0.50 -8.03
C THR A 79 5.95 -0.32 -6.98
N ILE A 80 4.84 -1.05 -7.15
CA ILE A 80 3.95 -1.35 -6.04
C ILE A 80 4.58 -2.47 -5.20
N SER A 81 4.68 -2.30 -3.91
CA SER A 81 5.33 -3.26 -3.00
C SER A 81 4.60 -4.61 -2.98
N GLN A 82 5.35 -5.69 -2.68
CA GLN A 82 4.80 -7.03 -2.44
C GLN A 82 3.67 -6.97 -1.39
N PRO A 83 2.55 -7.71 -1.58
CA PRO A 83 1.43 -7.70 -0.64
C PRO A 83 1.82 -7.98 0.81
N TYR A 84 2.71 -8.95 1.04
CA TYR A 84 3.20 -9.27 2.37
C TYR A 84 3.92 -8.08 3.03
N ILE A 85 4.78 -7.38 2.30
CA ILE A 85 5.52 -6.22 2.83
C ILE A 85 4.56 -5.08 3.19
N VAL A 86 3.55 -4.79 2.34
CA VAL A 86 2.50 -3.82 2.66
C VAL A 86 1.80 -4.18 3.97
N ALA A 87 1.34 -5.42 4.12
CA ALA A 87 0.65 -5.87 5.32
C ALA A 87 1.56 -5.87 6.56
N PHE A 88 2.82 -6.34 6.42
CA PHE A 88 3.78 -6.39 7.52
C PHE A 88 4.13 -4.99 8.04
N MET A 89 4.39 -4.04 7.13
CA MET A 89 4.67 -2.66 7.52
C MET A 89 3.44 -2.01 8.19
N THR A 90 2.24 -2.25 7.66
CA THR A 90 1.00 -1.70 8.21
C THR A 90 0.74 -2.21 9.62
N GLN A 91 0.76 -3.53 9.86
CA GLN A 91 0.54 -4.08 11.21
C GLN A 91 1.62 -3.67 12.21
N SER A 92 2.89 -3.48 11.77
CA SER A 92 3.99 -3.06 12.65
C SER A 92 3.79 -1.65 13.24
N LEU A 93 2.98 -0.83 12.61
CA LEU A 93 2.62 0.50 13.09
C LEU A 93 1.59 0.49 14.22
N ASP A 94 0.87 -0.63 14.45
CA ASP A 94 -0.16 -0.77 15.50
C ASP A 94 -1.21 0.35 15.40
N LEU A 95 -1.78 0.53 14.20
CA LEU A 95 -2.67 1.62 13.85
C LEU A 95 -3.97 1.59 14.64
N LYS A 96 -4.51 2.77 14.97
CA LYS A 96 -5.83 2.94 15.59
C LYS A 96 -6.72 3.80 14.69
N PRO A 97 -8.05 3.63 14.71
CA PRO A 97 -8.97 4.37 13.83
C PRO A 97 -8.75 5.88 13.84
N HIS A 98 -8.57 6.50 15.00
CA HIS A 98 -8.42 7.95 15.17
C HIS A 98 -7.02 8.49 14.82
N TYR A 99 -6.13 7.66 14.23
CA TYR A 99 -4.77 8.07 13.90
C TYR A 99 -4.72 8.93 12.64
N LYS A 100 -3.72 9.82 12.65
CA LYS A 100 -3.26 10.59 11.51
C LYS A 100 -1.92 10.02 11.04
N VAL A 101 -1.87 9.54 9.81
CA VAL A 101 -0.71 8.82 9.26
C VAL A 101 -0.08 9.58 8.11
N LEU A 102 1.25 9.66 8.09
CA LEU A 102 2.04 10.14 6.96
C LEU A 102 2.66 8.97 6.20
N GLU A 103 2.47 8.92 4.90
CA GLU A 103 3.17 8.04 3.97
C GLU A 103 4.16 8.83 3.13
N ILE A 104 5.38 8.30 2.97
CA ILE A 104 6.38 8.81 2.04
C ILE A 104 6.57 7.79 0.91
N GLY A 105 6.26 8.21 -0.31
CA GLY A 105 6.28 7.37 -1.51
C GLY A 105 4.88 6.85 -1.87
N THR A 106 3.98 7.74 -2.33
CA THR A 106 2.61 7.38 -2.73
C THR A 106 2.59 6.29 -3.81
N GLY A 107 3.50 6.39 -4.80
CA GLY A 107 3.61 5.46 -5.90
C GLY A 107 2.28 5.25 -6.64
N SER A 108 1.73 4.05 -6.56
CA SER A 108 0.42 3.71 -7.14
C SER A 108 -0.79 4.22 -6.35
N GLY A 109 -0.59 4.59 -5.06
CA GLY A 109 -1.61 4.90 -4.07
C GLY A 109 -2.14 3.67 -3.30
N TYR A 110 -1.57 2.48 -3.51
CA TYR A 110 -2.10 1.25 -2.87
C TYR A 110 -1.88 1.24 -1.36
N GLN A 111 -0.66 1.59 -0.88
CA GLN A 111 -0.40 1.64 0.56
C GLN A 111 -1.23 2.75 1.22
N ALA A 112 -1.39 3.93 0.58
CA ALA A 112 -2.28 4.98 1.08
C ALA A 112 -3.73 4.47 1.23
N ALA A 113 -4.26 3.72 0.23
CA ALA A 113 -5.58 3.12 0.29
C ALA A 113 -5.72 2.11 1.44
N ILE A 114 -4.71 1.25 1.67
CA ILE A 114 -4.69 0.31 2.81
C ILE A 114 -4.74 1.07 4.15
N LEU A 115 -3.97 2.13 4.30
CA LEU A 115 -3.98 2.96 5.51
C LEU A 115 -5.35 3.62 5.71
N ALA A 116 -5.96 4.14 4.66
CA ALA A 116 -7.25 4.84 4.69
C ALA A 116 -8.44 3.96 5.09
N GLU A 117 -8.34 2.63 4.90
CA GLU A 117 -9.33 1.66 5.43
C GLU A 117 -9.25 1.50 6.96
N ILE A 118 -8.17 1.99 7.59
CA ILE A 118 -7.88 1.73 9.01
C ILE A 118 -7.97 3.00 9.85
N VAL A 119 -7.56 4.16 9.30
CA VAL A 119 -7.35 5.39 10.06
C VAL A 119 -8.19 6.56 9.52
N ASP A 120 -8.43 7.55 10.38
CA ASP A 120 -9.25 8.72 10.04
C ASP A 120 -8.64 9.60 8.95
N SER A 121 -7.30 9.73 8.89
CA SER A 121 -6.66 10.57 7.87
C SER A 121 -5.28 10.08 7.46
N VAL A 122 -5.05 10.09 6.16
CA VAL A 122 -3.79 9.73 5.50
C VAL A 122 -3.26 10.91 4.70
N PHE A 123 -2.03 11.28 4.98
CA PHE A 123 -1.25 12.26 4.22
C PHE A 123 -0.16 11.51 3.48
N THR A 124 -0.02 11.71 2.18
CA THR A 124 0.96 10.97 1.38
C THR A 124 1.73 11.91 0.46
N ILE A 125 3.05 11.71 0.37
CA ILE A 125 3.95 12.55 -0.42
C ILE A 125 4.59 11.72 -1.53
N GLU A 126 4.56 12.26 -2.77
CA GLU A 126 5.20 11.65 -3.94
C GLU A 126 6.07 12.67 -4.67
N ILE A 127 7.34 12.31 -4.90
CA ILE A 127 8.28 13.18 -5.61
C ILE A 127 8.11 13.10 -7.13
N VAL A 128 7.68 11.95 -7.65
CA VAL A 128 7.44 11.74 -9.08
C VAL A 128 6.06 12.29 -9.45
N LYS A 129 6.05 13.53 -9.98
CA LYS A 129 4.80 14.29 -10.28
C LYS A 129 3.76 13.48 -11.05
N LYS A 130 4.20 12.67 -12.03
CA LYS A 130 3.31 11.84 -12.86
C LYS A 130 2.60 10.77 -12.03
N LEU A 131 3.33 10.08 -11.15
CA LEU A 131 2.76 9.06 -10.27
C LEU A 131 1.84 9.69 -9.24
N GLY A 132 2.25 10.77 -8.56
CA GLY A 132 1.43 11.43 -7.56
C GLY A 132 0.11 11.96 -8.11
N ARG A 133 0.11 12.56 -9.32
CA ARG A 133 -1.15 12.98 -9.98
C ARG A 133 -2.04 11.77 -10.29
N ALA A 134 -1.48 10.73 -10.90
CA ALA A 134 -2.23 9.53 -11.25
C ALA A 134 -2.80 8.81 -10.01
N ALA A 135 -2.05 8.76 -8.91
CA ALA A 135 -2.49 8.21 -7.63
C ALA A 135 -3.64 9.04 -7.03
N ASN A 136 -3.50 10.37 -6.98
CA ASN A 136 -4.54 11.27 -6.48
C ASN A 136 -5.87 11.09 -7.24
N ASP A 137 -5.83 11.08 -8.57
CA ASP A 137 -7.03 10.91 -9.39
C ASP A 137 -7.67 9.53 -9.19
N LYS A 138 -6.86 8.48 -9.08
CA LYS A 138 -7.29 7.12 -8.81
C LYS A 138 -7.96 7.00 -7.43
N LEU A 139 -7.32 7.52 -6.39
CA LEU A 139 -7.82 7.47 -5.01
C LEU A 139 -9.17 8.20 -4.90
N LYS A 140 -9.31 9.39 -5.52
CA LYS A 140 -10.58 10.10 -5.60
C LYS A 140 -11.65 9.30 -6.34
N LYS A 141 -11.30 8.70 -7.47
CA LYS A 141 -12.23 7.85 -8.26
C LYS A 141 -12.70 6.62 -7.48
N LEU A 142 -11.85 6.09 -6.58
CA LEU A 142 -12.19 4.96 -5.71
C LEU A 142 -12.95 5.38 -4.44
N GLY A 143 -13.19 6.68 -4.23
CA GLY A 143 -14.00 7.20 -3.12
C GLY A 143 -13.23 7.46 -1.82
N TYR A 144 -11.88 7.46 -1.84
CA TYR A 144 -11.09 7.77 -0.65
C TYR A 144 -11.10 9.28 -0.38
N ALA A 145 -11.96 9.71 0.53
CA ALA A 145 -12.10 11.12 0.94
C ALA A 145 -11.12 11.52 2.06
N ASN A 146 -10.54 10.55 2.75
CA ASN A 146 -9.63 10.73 3.89
C ASN A 146 -8.14 10.65 3.52
N ILE A 147 -7.80 10.77 2.22
CA ILE A 147 -6.41 10.80 1.72
C ILE A 147 -6.11 12.16 1.11
N GLU A 148 -5.02 12.80 1.53
CA GLU A 148 -4.48 14.01 0.91
C GLU A 148 -3.11 13.69 0.29
N VAL A 149 -2.95 13.96 -1.03
CA VAL A 149 -1.73 13.70 -1.78
C VAL A 149 -0.98 14.99 -2.03
N LYS A 150 0.30 15.07 -1.64
CA LYS A 150 1.23 16.16 -1.91
C LYS A 150 2.29 15.72 -2.92
N ILE A 151 2.59 16.58 -3.90
CA ILE A 151 3.74 16.41 -4.79
C ILE A 151 4.92 17.15 -4.17
N GLY A 152 6.03 16.44 -3.90
CA GLY A 152 7.22 17.04 -3.31
C GLY A 152 8.22 16.04 -2.73
N ASP A 153 9.30 16.56 -2.16
CA ASP A 153 10.33 15.76 -1.50
C ASP A 153 9.87 15.32 -0.10
N GLY A 154 9.61 14.03 0.04
CA GLY A 154 9.15 13.42 1.28
C GLY A 154 10.16 13.41 2.43
N TYR A 155 11.44 13.72 2.17
CA TYR A 155 12.49 13.77 3.19
C TYR A 155 12.19 14.82 4.29
N HIS A 156 11.54 15.89 3.90
CA HIS A 156 11.15 16.97 4.81
C HIS A 156 9.83 16.70 5.53
N GLY A 157 9.14 15.61 5.18
CA GLY A 157 7.82 15.29 5.71
C GLY A 157 6.77 16.34 5.30
N TRP A 158 5.81 16.56 6.20
CA TRP A 158 4.73 17.54 6.00
C TRP A 158 4.48 18.35 7.28
N PRO A 159 5.33 19.36 7.54
CA PRO A 159 5.28 20.14 8.81
C PRO A 159 3.90 20.74 9.11
N GLU A 160 3.20 21.24 8.07
CA GLU A 160 1.89 21.91 8.23
C GLU A 160 0.77 20.95 8.68
N LYS A 161 1.00 19.65 8.49
CA LYS A 161 0.06 18.58 8.88
C LYS A 161 0.53 17.83 10.13
N SER A 162 1.75 18.07 10.60
CA SER A 162 2.29 17.42 11.80
C SER A 162 1.53 17.84 13.08
N PRO A 163 1.65 17.11 14.19
CA PRO A 163 2.35 15.84 14.33
C PRO A 163 1.51 14.64 13.85
N PHE A 164 2.19 13.51 13.51
CA PHE A 164 1.59 12.27 13.03
C PHE A 164 1.65 11.17 14.11
N ASP A 165 0.59 10.35 14.20
CA ASP A 165 0.54 9.20 15.08
C ASP A 165 1.41 8.04 14.56
N ALA A 166 1.49 7.90 13.22
CA ALA A 166 2.38 6.96 12.58
C ALA A 166 2.94 7.52 11.26
N ILE A 167 4.14 7.06 10.88
CA ILE A 167 4.80 7.40 9.62
C ILE A 167 5.28 6.11 8.94
N ILE A 168 4.98 5.95 7.65
CA ILE A 168 5.43 4.84 6.82
C ILE A 168 6.23 5.37 5.63
N VAL A 169 7.43 4.82 5.42
CA VAL A 169 8.28 5.18 4.29
C VAL A 169 8.42 3.98 3.38
N THR A 170 7.95 4.10 2.14
CA THR A 170 7.92 3.02 1.15
C THR A 170 9.07 3.09 0.14
N ALA A 171 10.13 3.81 0.47
CA ALA A 171 11.37 3.94 -0.29
C ALA A 171 12.57 3.73 0.64
N GLY A 172 13.69 3.21 0.09
CA GLY A 172 14.88 2.89 0.89
C GLY A 172 15.81 4.08 1.08
N SER A 173 16.03 4.48 2.32
CA SER A 173 16.92 5.57 2.74
C SER A 173 18.22 5.05 3.34
N GLU A 174 19.29 5.85 3.34
CA GLU A 174 20.54 5.50 4.02
C GLU A 174 20.41 5.63 5.56
N SER A 175 19.57 6.53 6.02
CA SER A 175 19.27 6.76 7.44
C SER A 175 17.83 7.18 7.63
N VAL A 176 17.34 7.20 8.86
CA VAL A 176 16.02 7.77 9.18
C VAL A 176 16.09 9.29 9.07
N PRO A 177 15.29 9.94 8.22
CA PRO A 177 15.28 11.41 8.10
C PRO A 177 14.89 12.08 9.43
N PRO A 178 15.71 13.01 9.97
CA PRO A 178 15.42 13.68 11.25
C PRO A 178 14.06 14.37 11.26
N ALA A 179 13.69 15.06 10.16
CA ALA A 179 12.43 15.74 10.03
C ALA A 179 11.19 14.84 10.25
N LEU A 180 11.28 13.56 9.88
CA LEU A 180 10.19 12.60 10.11
C LEU A 180 10.07 12.21 11.58
N LEU A 181 11.20 12.11 12.31
CA LEU A 181 11.21 11.85 13.76
C LEU A 181 10.68 13.03 14.56
N GLU A 182 10.99 14.26 14.13
CA GLU A 182 10.47 15.49 14.74
C GLU A 182 8.95 15.57 14.62
N GLN A 183 8.42 15.21 13.43
CA GLN A 183 6.98 15.23 13.14
C GLN A 183 6.20 14.03 13.71
N LEU A 184 6.88 13.07 14.35
CA LEU A 184 6.24 11.93 15.00
C LEU A 184 5.75 12.33 16.40
N LYS A 185 4.49 12.00 16.74
CA LYS A 185 3.93 12.17 18.08
C LYS A 185 4.69 11.38 19.13
N GLU A 186 4.57 11.78 20.39
CA GLU A 186 4.92 10.94 21.53
C GLU A 186 4.09 9.66 21.52
N GLY A 187 4.74 8.50 21.69
CA GLY A 187 4.14 7.18 21.50
C GLY A 187 4.03 6.73 20.05
N GLY A 188 4.26 7.62 19.08
CA GLY A 188 4.13 7.35 17.65
C GLY A 188 5.19 6.37 17.13
N ARG A 189 4.88 5.75 15.98
CA ARG A 189 5.73 4.75 15.33
C ARG A 189 6.07 5.17 13.89
N LEU A 190 7.32 4.95 13.51
CA LEU A 190 7.80 5.16 12.14
C LEU A 190 8.42 3.87 11.63
N ILE A 191 8.08 3.45 10.40
CA ILE A 191 8.67 2.29 9.74
C ILE A 191 9.30 2.70 8.42
N ILE A 192 10.55 2.27 8.19
CA ILE A 192 11.37 2.70 7.05
C ILE A 192 12.43 1.66 6.70
N PRO A 193 12.69 1.38 5.40
CA PRO A 193 13.84 0.61 4.95
C PRO A 193 15.13 1.44 5.02
N VAL A 194 16.10 1.02 5.84
CA VAL A 194 17.38 1.73 6.04
C VAL A 194 18.57 0.88 5.56
N GLY A 195 19.47 1.47 4.82
CA GLY A 195 20.71 0.86 4.32
C GLY A 195 21.22 1.51 3.05
N LEU A 196 22.40 1.09 2.59
CA LEU A 196 23.09 1.67 1.44
C LEU A 196 22.27 1.54 0.14
N PRO A 197 22.48 2.43 -0.82
CA PRO A 197 21.86 2.34 -2.14
C PRO A 197 22.15 0.98 -2.80
N ASN A 198 21.16 0.45 -3.54
CA ASN A 198 21.25 -0.81 -4.30
C ASN A 198 21.62 -2.06 -3.47
N SER A 199 21.52 -1.99 -2.14
CA SER A 199 21.77 -3.11 -1.24
C SER A 199 20.48 -3.65 -0.61
N VAL A 200 20.61 -4.77 0.09
CA VAL A 200 19.61 -5.24 1.05
C VAL A 200 19.58 -4.28 2.23
N ARG A 201 18.40 -3.77 2.56
CA ARG A 201 18.17 -2.83 3.66
C ARG A 201 17.56 -3.53 4.85
N GLN A 202 17.71 -2.94 6.03
CA GLN A 202 16.96 -3.35 7.22
C GLN A 202 15.65 -2.55 7.28
N LEU A 203 14.53 -3.23 7.45
CA LEU A 203 13.27 -2.58 7.79
C LEU A 203 13.33 -2.19 9.27
N VAL A 204 13.39 -0.90 9.53
CA VAL A 204 13.58 -0.32 10.87
C VAL A 204 12.24 0.20 11.38
N LEU A 205 11.86 -0.22 12.59
CA LEU A 205 10.78 0.38 13.35
C LEU A 205 11.39 1.33 14.39
N ALA A 206 11.02 2.61 14.33
CA ALA A 206 11.35 3.63 15.30
C ALA A 206 10.11 3.96 16.14
N ILE A 207 10.26 4.05 17.46
CA ILE A 207 9.19 4.41 18.40
C ILE A 207 9.67 5.58 19.24
N LYS A 208 8.89 6.67 19.26
CA LYS A 208 9.17 7.85 20.10
C LYS A 208 8.56 7.63 21.49
N LYS A 209 9.37 7.69 22.52
CA LYS A 209 8.92 7.53 23.92
C LYS A 209 9.75 8.39 24.87
N ASN A 210 9.08 9.22 25.66
CA ASN A 210 9.70 10.20 26.58
C ASN A 210 10.71 11.11 25.87
N GLY A 211 10.35 11.65 24.71
CA GLY A 211 11.18 12.51 23.88
C GLY A 211 12.36 11.81 23.19
N LYS A 212 12.56 10.50 23.42
CA LYS A 212 13.65 9.69 22.82
C LYS A 212 13.10 8.75 21.76
N VAL A 213 13.91 8.45 20.75
CA VAL A 213 13.57 7.46 19.71
C VAL A 213 14.33 6.17 19.99
N LYS A 214 13.58 5.05 20.09
CA LYS A 214 14.15 3.71 20.13
C LYS A 214 13.89 3.03 18.79
N THR A 215 14.91 2.37 18.24
CA THR A 215 14.82 1.67 16.96
C THR A 215 14.96 0.16 17.15
N LYS A 216 14.30 -0.61 16.27
CA LYS A 216 14.39 -2.06 16.18
C LYS A 216 14.46 -2.47 14.71
N ASN A 217 15.43 -3.29 14.34
CA ASN A 217 15.47 -3.94 13.04
C ASN A 217 14.49 -5.11 13.03
N LEU A 218 13.62 -5.15 12.03
CA LEU A 218 12.56 -6.16 11.92
C LEU A 218 12.94 -7.29 10.95
N MET A 219 13.34 -6.92 9.71
CA MET A 219 13.68 -7.89 8.68
C MET A 219 14.51 -7.25 7.56
N ALA A 220 15.20 -8.07 6.79
CA ALA A 220 15.89 -7.66 5.57
C ALA A 220 14.89 -7.47 4.41
N VAL A 221 15.02 -6.37 3.66
CA VAL A 221 14.11 -5.99 2.57
C VAL A 221 14.86 -5.36 1.39
N ARG A 222 14.21 -5.33 0.22
CA ARG A 222 14.64 -4.55 -0.95
C ARG A 222 13.56 -3.55 -1.31
N PHE A 223 13.97 -2.29 -1.49
CA PHE A 223 13.10 -1.19 -1.90
C PHE A 223 13.78 -0.35 -2.97
N VAL A 224 12.97 0.33 -3.78
CA VAL A 224 13.43 1.42 -4.66
C VAL A 224 14.10 2.51 -3.83
N PRO A 225 15.10 3.24 -4.37
CA PRO A 225 15.78 4.29 -3.64
C PRO A 225 14.83 5.42 -3.23
N PHE A 226 15.09 6.01 -2.07
CA PHE A 226 14.47 7.27 -1.65
C PHE A 226 15.03 8.41 -2.51
N THR A 227 14.24 8.84 -3.48
CA THR A 227 14.63 9.92 -4.41
C THR A 227 14.50 11.27 -3.71
N ARG A 228 15.45 12.18 -3.95
CA ARG A 228 15.48 13.55 -3.44
C ARG A 228 15.37 14.55 -4.58
N GLU A 229 14.81 15.73 -4.31
CA GLU A 229 15.00 16.86 -5.19
C GLU A 229 16.50 17.25 -5.11
N THR A 230 17.23 17.01 -6.22
CA THR A 230 18.57 17.60 -6.36
C THR A 230 18.39 19.07 -6.70
N ASN A 231 18.82 19.96 -5.82
CA ASN A 231 19.00 21.36 -6.18
C ASN A 231 19.96 21.40 -7.38
N ARG A 232 19.42 21.59 -8.59
CA ARG A 232 20.18 21.96 -9.77
C ARG A 232 20.26 23.46 -9.84
#